data_4a0ae29f5bd102502a8eb4792bccf43f
#
_entry.id   4a0ae29f5bd102502a8eb4792bccf43f
#
_cell.length_a   1.000
_cell.length_b   1.000
_cell.length_c   1.000
_cell.angle_alpha   90.00
_cell.angle_beta   90.00
_cell.angle_gamma   90.00
#
_symmetry.space_group_name_H-M   'P 1'
#
loop_
_entity.id
_entity.type
_entity.pdbx_description
1 polymer ?
#
loop_
_entity_poly.entity_id
_entity_poly.type
_entity_poly.pdbx_seq_one_letter_code
_entity_poly.pdbx_strand_id
1 'polypeptide(L)'
;MDRAKTIACLSALVLSACSRGPHIVVGSKNFTEQILLGEILAQQIERRLAVPVERRLNLGGTLLAHEALVKGSIDLYPEYTGTALTAVLKKPPMRNPGAVLAAVRAEYERRWRLDWLSPLGFNNTFAMIVRGETARAAGLATLSQAAAGRAWRMGVGYEFQKREDGLDGLLQTYGLRLDGHVATMDLGLLYQALERRQVDMVAANSTDGQVTALDVTILEDDKRYFPPYQCAVVVRQDTLARFPQLRAALEQLAGKLPDAVMRKLNYAADGQHRSPEQIAGEFLSSIAFPP
;
A
#
# COMPACT_ATOMS: atom_id res chain seq x y z
N MET A 1 -52.72 34.53 -53.35
CA MET A 1 -51.66 33.58 -53.70
C MET A 1 -50.41 34.06 -52.98
N ASP A 2 -50.27 33.63 -51.76
CA ASP A 2 -49.12 34.02 -50.91
C ASP A 2 -48.34 32.77 -50.51
N ARG A 3 -47.07 32.76 -50.86
CA ARG A 3 -46.11 31.70 -50.54
C ARG A 3 -45.45 32.03 -49.20
N ALA A 4 -45.87 31.31 -48.18
CA ALA A 4 -45.20 31.34 -46.88
C ALA A 4 -43.78 30.70 -46.99
N LYS A 5 -42.73 31.51 -46.74
CA LYS A 5 -41.37 30.99 -46.62
C LYS A 5 -41.14 30.53 -45.18
N THR A 6 -41.07 29.21 -44.99
CA THR A 6 -40.68 28.60 -43.73
C THR A 6 -39.17 28.65 -43.59
N ILE A 7 -38.66 29.46 -42.68
CA ILE A 7 -37.24 29.51 -42.27
C ILE A 7 -37.02 28.45 -41.21
N ALA A 8 -36.36 27.36 -41.56
CA ALA A 8 -35.92 26.35 -40.60
C ALA A 8 -34.63 26.85 -39.89
N CYS A 9 -34.76 27.29 -38.64
CA CYS A 9 -33.60 27.54 -37.77
C CYS A 9 -33.02 26.18 -37.32
N LEU A 10 -31.88 25.79 -37.91
CA LEU A 10 -31.04 24.68 -37.39
C LEU A 10 -30.28 25.19 -36.18
N SER A 11 -30.77 24.89 -34.97
CA SER A 11 -30.02 25.11 -33.72
C SER A 11 -28.94 24.04 -33.61
N ALA A 12 -27.70 24.38 -33.93
CA ALA A 12 -26.54 23.54 -33.67
C ALA A 12 -26.28 23.55 -32.17
N LEU A 13 -26.70 22.47 -31.48
CA LEU A 13 -26.23 22.19 -30.10
C LEU A 13 -24.75 21.83 -30.16
N VAL A 14 -23.91 22.79 -29.86
CA VAL A 14 -22.48 22.55 -29.57
C VAL A 14 -22.44 21.85 -28.22
N LEU A 15 -22.32 20.52 -28.21
CA LEU A 15 -21.93 19.73 -27.05
C LEU A 15 -20.47 20.10 -26.73
N SER A 16 -20.30 21.10 -25.87
CA SER A 16 -19.02 21.35 -25.22
C SER A 16 -18.72 20.16 -24.31
N ALA A 17 -18.10 19.12 -24.87
CA ALA A 17 -17.41 18.15 -24.06
C ALA A 17 -16.36 18.90 -23.24
N CYS A 18 -16.60 19.09 -21.95
CA CYS A 18 -15.58 19.55 -21.00
C CYS A 18 -14.46 18.51 -20.99
N SER A 19 -13.53 18.60 -21.96
CA SER A 19 -12.28 17.89 -21.86
C SER A 19 -11.49 18.53 -20.73
N ARG A 20 -11.50 17.90 -19.54
CA ARG A 20 -10.51 18.22 -18.51
C ARG A 20 -9.15 18.18 -19.20
N GLY A 21 -8.35 19.21 -19.01
CA GLY A 21 -6.98 19.24 -19.53
C GLY A 21 -6.18 18.01 -19.10
N PRO A 22 -5.00 17.80 -19.65
CA PRO A 22 -4.17 16.65 -19.27
C PRO A 22 -3.95 16.66 -17.76
N HIS A 23 -4.29 15.56 -17.11
CA HIS A 23 -4.14 15.34 -15.67
C HIS A 23 -3.55 13.95 -15.42
N ILE A 24 -3.06 13.73 -14.20
CA ILE A 24 -2.52 12.45 -13.73
C ILE A 24 -3.46 11.89 -12.67
N VAL A 25 -3.73 10.60 -12.72
CA VAL A 25 -4.61 9.90 -11.76
C VAL A 25 -3.76 9.05 -10.82
N VAL A 26 -3.73 9.41 -9.54
CA VAL A 26 -3.02 8.67 -8.50
C VAL A 26 -4.01 7.76 -7.77
N GLY A 27 -3.69 6.47 -7.69
CA GLY A 27 -4.47 5.49 -6.95
C GLY A 27 -3.84 5.08 -5.63
N SER A 28 -4.61 4.38 -4.78
CA SER A 28 -4.11 3.67 -3.60
C SER A 28 -4.96 2.47 -3.24
N LYS A 29 -4.41 1.56 -2.43
CA LYS A 29 -5.17 0.51 -1.75
C LYS A 29 -5.96 1.09 -0.57
N ASN A 30 -6.73 0.23 0.12
CA ASN A 30 -7.73 0.61 1.13
C ASN A 30 -7.24 0.59 2.58
N PHE A 31 -6.02 1.02 2.84
CA PHE A 31 -5.52 1.16 4.21
C PHE A 31 -4.67 2.42 4.37
N THR A 32 -4.53 2.90 5.59
CA THR A 32 -3.99 4.23 5.93
C THR A 32 -2.68 4.56 5.26
N GLU A 33 -1.69 3.67 5.35
CA GLU A 33 -0.38 3.89 4.71
C GLU A 33 -0.49 4.13 3.21
N GLN A 34 -1.32 3.38 2.53
CA GLN A 34 -1.51 3.51 1.09
C GLN A 34 -2.21 4.82 0.72
N ILE A 35 -3.18 5.25 1.51
CA ILE A 35 -3.86 6.53 1.33
C ILE A 35 -2.88 7.69 1.55
N LEU A 36 -2.06 7.63 2.60
CA LEU A 36 -0.99 8.59 2.87
C LEU A 36 0.03 8.67 1.73
N LEU A 37 0.50 7.51 1.26
CA LEU A 37 1.44 7.44 0.14
C LEU A 37 0.82 8.00 -1.14
N GLY A 38 -0.44 7.67 -1.43
CA GLY A 38 -1.17 8.23 -2.56
C GLY A 38 -1.24 9.75 -2.50
N GLU A 39 -1.49 10.32 -1.32
CA GLU A 39 -1.53 11.76 -1.11
C GLU A 39 -0.13 12.41 -1.23
N ILE A 40 0.92 11.76 -0.70
CA ILE A 40 2.31 12.20 -0.88
C ILE A 40 2.68 12.25 -2.37
N LEU A 41 2.34 11.21 -3.14
CA LEU A 41 2.60 11.15 -4.57
C LEU A 41 1.84 12.25 -5.32
N ALA A 42 0.56 12.44 -5.00
CA ALA A 42 -0.28 13.46 -5.64
C ALA A 42 0.29 14.86 -5.41
N GLN A 43 0.58 15.23 -4.16
CA GLN A 43 1.15 16.54 -3.84
C GLN A 43 2.56 16.72 -4.41
N GLN A 44 3.39 15.67 -4.45
CA GLN A 44 4.71 15.74 -5.06
C GLN A 44 4.60 16.07 -6.56
N ILE A 45 3.67 15.44 -7.27
CA ILE A 45 3.42 15.70 -8.69
C ILE A 45 2.93 17.14 -8.88
N GLU A 46 1.94 17.59 -8.13
CA GLU A 46 1.40 18.94 -8.20
C GLU A 46 2.48 20.01 -7.95
N ARG A 47 3.33 19.81 -6.94
CA ARG A 47 4.43 20.73 -6.59
C ARG A 47 5.52 20.80 -7.66
N ARG A 48 5.80 19.68 -8.35
CA ARG A 48 6.94 19.60 -9.29
C ARG A 48 6.58 19.85 -10.74
N LEU A 49 5.38 19.46 -11.15
CA LEU A 49 4.95 19.54 -12.54
C LEU A 49 3.92 20.62 -12.81
N ALA A 50 3.29 21.16 -11.78
CA ALA A 50 2.12 22.05 -11.90
C ALA A 50 0.99 21.43 -12.76
N VAL A 51 0.83 20.10 -12.69
CA VAL A 51 -0.21 19.33 -13.39
C VAL A 51 -1.28 18.95 -12.39
N PRO A 52 -2.58 19.11 -12.71
CA PRO A 52 -3.67 18.67 -11.85
C PRO A 52 -3.60 17.16 -11.60
N VAL A 53 -3.83 16.74 -10.36
CA VAL A 53 -3.86 15.33 -9.99
C VAL A 53 -5.26 14.94 -9.49
N GLU A 54 -5.85 13.94 -10.15
CA GLU A 54 -7.05 13.27 -9.65
C GLU A 54 -6.64 12.19 -8.65
N ARG A 55 -7.23 12.21 -7.48
CA ARG A 55 -7.00 11.24 -6.41
C ARG A 55 -8.08 10.16 -6.43
N ARG A 56 -7.71 8.94 -6.80
CA ARG A 56 -8.55 7.73 -6.70
C ARG A 56 -8.00 6.82 -5.60
N LEU A 57 -8.05 7.33 -4.38
CA LEU A 57 -7.55 6.62 -3.21
C LEU A 57 -8.59 5.65 -2.68
N ASN A 58 -8.15 4.65 -1.88
CA ASN A 58 -9.03 3.66 -1.26
C ASN A 58 -9.82 2.77 -2.26
N LEU A 59 -9.16 2.33 -3.34
CA LEU A 59 -9.79 1.53 -4.40
C LEU A 59 -10.15 0.10 -3.97
N GLY A 60 -9.61 -0.39 -2.86
CA GLY A 60 -9.71 -1.77 -2.40
C GLY A 60 -8.36 -2.45 -2.25
N GLY A 61 -8.33 -3.78 -2.23
CA GLY A 61 -7.11 -4.56 -2.05
C GLY A 61 -6.21 -4.59 -3.30
N THR A 62 -5.14 -5.36 -3.17
CA THR A 62 -4.04 -5.46 -4.15
C THR A 62 -4.51 -5.69 -5.59
N LEU A 63 -5.40 -6.67 -5.82
CA LEU A 63 -5.79 -7.02 -7.18
C LEU A 63 -6.65 -5.94 -7.83
N LEU A 64 -7.49 -5.24 -7.07
CA LEU A 64 -8.31 -4.15 -7.58
C LEU A 64 -7.46 -2.95 -7.99
N ALA A 65 -6.49 -2.55 -7.16
CA ALA A 65 -5.58 -1.46 -7.47
C ALA A 65 -4.70 -1.78 -8.69
N HIS A 66 -4.16 -3.01 -8.75
CA HIS A 66 -3.38 -3.47 -9.89
C HIS A 66 -4.20 -3.46 -11.18
N GLU A 67 -5.43 -3.97 -11.15
CA GLU A 67 -6.30 -4.00 -12.31
C GLU A 67 -6.70 -2.59 -12.77
N ALA A 68 -6.95 -1.67 -11.85
CA ALA A 68 -7.20 -0.27 -12.16
C ALA A 68 -6.02 0.38 -12.91
N LEU A 69 -4.77 0.05 -12.50
CA LEU A 69 -3.56 0.52 -13.19
C LEU A 69 -3.44 -0.09 -14.61
N VAL A 70 -3.60 -1.39 -14.74
CA VAL A 70 -3.51 -2.10 -16.04
C VAL A 70 -4.55 -1.58 -17.01
N LYS A 71 -5.79 -1.33 -16.56
CA LYS A 71 -6.89 -0.78 -17.38
C LYS A 71 -6.78 0.73 -17.65
N GLY A 72 -5.81 1.43 -17.05
CA GLY A 72 -5.65 2.88 -17.21
C GLY A 72 -6.70 3.71 -16.46
N SER A 73 -7.39 3.13 -15.48
CA SER A 73 -8.28 3.88 -14.58
C SER A 73 -7.47 4.74 -13.60
N ILE A 74 -6.25 4.35 -13.30
CA ILE A 74 -5.24 5.14 -12.59
C ILE A 74 -3.94 5.13 -13.40
N ASP A 75 -3.09 6.12 -13.21
CA ASP A 75 -1.80 6.26 -13.90
C ASP A 75 -0.64 5.68 -13.08
N LEU A 76 -0.73 5.73 -11.77
CA LEU A 76 0.29 5.21 -10.83
C LEU A 76 -0.33 4.94 -9.45
N TYR A 77 0.34 4.08 -8.68
CA TYR A 77 0.05 3.86 -7.26
C TYR A 77 1.27 3.29 -6.53
N PRO A 78 1.35 3.38 -5.18
CA PRO A 78 2.38 2.72 -4.39
C PRO A 78 2.08 1.23 -4.25
N GLU A 79 3.08 0.37 -4.48
CA GLU A 79 2.96 -1.08 -4.33
C GLU A 79 4.19 -1.67 -3.65
N TYR A 80 4.05 -2.88 -3.10
CA TYR A 80 5.12 -3.59 -2.38
C TYR A 80 5.66 -4.73 -3.22
N THR A 81 6.99 -4.84 -3.29
CA THR A 81 7.67 -5.81 -4.16
C THR A 81 7.27 -7.25 -3.88
N GLY A 82 7.20 -7.67 -2.62
CA GLY A 82 6.77 -9.01 -2.23
C GLY A 82 5.31 -9.30 -2.59
N THR A 83 4.43 -8.32 -2.40
CA THR A 83 3.01 -8.43 -2.78
C THR A 83 2.85 -8.59 -4.29
N ALA A 84 3.57 -7.78 -5.06
CA ALA A 84 3.55 -7.91 -6.52
C ALA A 84 4.07 -9.29 -6.98
N LEU A 85 5.14 -9.79 -6.34
CA LEU A 85 5.72 -11.09 -6.68
C LEU A 85 4.72 -12.23 -6.40
N THR A 86 4.17 -12.28 -5.18
CA THR A 86 3.39 -13.43 -4.71
C THR A 86 1.90 -13.31 -5.07
N ALA A 87 1.26 -12.17 -4.81
CA ALA A 87 -0.17 -12.01 -5.01
C ALA A 87 -0.56 -11.72 -6.47
N VAL A 88 0.25 -10.93 -7.19
CA VAL A 88 -0.07 -10.53 -8.58
C VAL A 88 0.57 -11.49 -9.59
N LEU A 89 1.89 -11.70 -9.48
CA LEU A 89 2.63 -12.54 -10.45
C LEU A 89 2.48 -14.04 -10.17
N LYS A 90 1.99 -14.42 -8.98
CA LYS A 90 1.86 -15.82 -8.55
C LYS A 90 3.19 -16.58 -8.62
N LYS A 91 4.29 -15.90 -8.27
CA LYS A 91 5.62 -16.50 -8.19
C LYS A 91 5.94 -16.88 -6.74
N PRO A 92 6.75 -17.93 -6.54
CA PRO A 92 7.22 -18.29 -5.20
C PRO A 92 7.93 -17.12 -4.50
N PRO A 93 7.83 -17.00 -3.17
CA PRO A 93 8.53 -15.95 -2.42
C PRO A 93 10.05 -16.07 -2.57
N MET A 94 10.72 -14.92 -2.67
CA MET A 94 12.18 -14.80 -2.79
C MET A 94 12.70 -13.96 -1.62
N ARG A 95 13.90 -14.27 -1.10
CA ARG A 95 14.45 -13.63 0.11
C ARG A 95 15.33 -12.40 -0.17
N ASN A 96 15.93 -12.31 -1.34
CA ASN A 96 16.82 -11.20 -1.69
C ASN A 96 16.02 -10.00 -2.23
N PRO A 97 16.04 -8.83 -1.56
CA PRO A 97 15.27 -7.67 -1.98
C PRO A 97 15.56 -7.19 -3.40
N GLY A 98 16.85 -7.17 -3.79
CA GLY A 98 17.25 -6.78 -5.13
C GLY A 98 16.73 -7.73 -6.20
N ALA A 99 16.77 -9.05 -5.92
CA ALA A 99 16.24 -10.06 -6.85
C ALA A 99 14.71 -9.96 -6.98
N VAL A 100 14.00 -9.71 -5.88
CA VAL A 100 12.54 -9.48 -5.93
C VAL A 100 12.20 -8.26 -6.78
N LEU A 101 12.86 -7.12 -6.53
CA LEU A 101 12.64 -5.89 -7.30
C LEU A 101 12.95 -6.09 -8.79
N ALA A 102 14.07 -6.77 -9.12
CA ALA A 102 14.42 -7.06 -10.51
C ALA A 102 13.38 -7.95 -11.20
N ALA A 103 12.89 -8.99 -10.50
CA ALA A 103 11.88 -9.90 -11.03
C ALA A 103 10.55 -9.19 -11.29
N VAL A 104 10.06 -8.35 -10.36
CA VAL A 104 8.80 -7.62 -10.56
C VAL A 104 8.94 -6.56 -11.64
N ARG A 105 10.06 -5.84 -11.73
CA ARG A 105 10.33 -4.88 -12.81
C ARG A 105 10.20 -5.55 -14.18
N ALA A 106 10.95 -6.63 -14.41
CA ALA A 106 10.98 -7.34 -15.69
C ALA A 106 9.60 -7.87 -16.10
N GLU A 107 8.87 -8.46 -15.15
CA GLU A 107 7.55 -9.03 -15.44
C GLU A 107 6.47 -7.97 -15.67
N TYR A 108 6.46 -6.88 -14.90
CA TYR A 108 5.49 -5.81 -15.04
C TYR A 108 5.70 -5.03 -16.34
N GLU A 109 6.94 -4.75 -16.71
CA GLU A 109 7.29 -4.14 -17.99
C GLU A 109 6.82 -5.03 -19.15
N ARG A 110 7.18 -6.32 -19.12
CA ARG A 110 6.89 -7.28 -20.20
C ARG A 110 5.39 -7.52 -20.38
N ARG A 111 4.64 -7.67 -19.26
CA ARG A 111 3.21 -8.05 -19.32
C ARG A 111 2.28 -6.88 -19.56
N TRP A 112 2.59 -5.73 -18.95
CA TRP A 112 1.63 -4.62 -18.85
C TRP A 112 2.19 -3.25 -19.21
N ARG A 113 3.47 -3.15 -19.56
CA ARG A 113 4.16 -1.87 -19.83
C ARG A 113 4.07 -0.93 -18.62
N LEU A 114 4.35 -1.46 -17.45
CA LEU A 114 4.38 -0.78 -16.18
C LEU A 114 5.81 -0.72 -15.64
N ASP A 115 6.23 0.46 -15.21
CA ASP A 115 7.55 0.68 -14.63
C ASP A 115 7.47 0.71 -13.11
N TRP A 116 8.41 0.03 -12.45
CA TRP A 116 8.67 0.15 -11.03
C TRP A 116 9.81 1.13 -10.81
N LEU A 117 9.55 2.22 -10.09
CA LEU A 117 10.56 3.21 -9.73
C LEU A 117 11.46 2.70 -8.59
N SER A 118 12.37 3.55 -8.12
CA SER A 118 13.23 3.22 -6.99
C SER A 118 12.42 3.10 -5.69
N PRO A 119 12.78 2.17 -4.77
CA PRO A 119 12.09 2.02 -3.49
C PRO A 119 12.08 3.32 -2.68
N LEU A 120 10.96 3.59 -2.02
CA LEU A 120 10.75 4.79 -1.21
C LEU A 120 11.60 4.82 0.07
N GLY A 121 12.09 3.66 0.54
CA GLY A 121 13.05 3.59 1.65
C GLY A 121 12.60 2.71 2.82
N PHE A 122 11.40 2.15 2.80
CA PHE A 122 10.89 1.27 3.85
C PHE A 122 10.48 -0.12 3.32
N ASN A 123 10.38 -1.05 4.27
CA ASN A 123 9.93 -2.42 4.05
C ASN A 123 8.72 -2.69 4.94
N ASN A 124 7.53 -2.77 4.37
CA ASN A 124 6.31 -3.06 5.10
C ASN A 124 5.97 -4.55 5.02
N THR A 125 6.62 -5.36 5.86
CA THR A 125 6.33 -6.79 5.95
C THR A 125 5.11 -7.06 6.82
N PHE A 126 4.48 -8.23 6.63
CA PHE A 126 3.56 -8.74 7.63
C PHE A 126 4.31 -8.96 8.96
N ALA A 127 3.64 -8.61 10.05
CA ALA A 127 4.17 -8.70 11.39
C ALA A 127 3.16 -9.43 12.29
N MET A 128 3.64 -10.48 12.97
CA MET A 128 2.84 -11.15 14.00
C MET A 128 3.03 -10.39 15.30
N ILE A 129 1.94 -9.82 15.79
CA ILE A 129 1.93 -8.91 16.93
C ILE A 129 1.11 -9.50 18.07
N VAL A 130 1.67 -9.45 19.26
CA VAL A 130 1.03 -9.85 20.51
C VAL A 130 1.03 -8.69 21.51
N ARG A 131 0.19 -8.75 22.55
CA ARG A 131 0.23 -7.77 23.64
C ARG A 131 1.59 -7.83 24.34
N GLY A 132 2.16 -6.66 24.68
CA GLY A 132 3.45 -6.55 25.35
C GLY A 132 3.49 -7.31 26.68
N GLU A 133 2.42 -7.25 27.49
CA GLU A 133 2.29 -8.05 28.71
C GLU A 133 2.40 -9.55 28.44
N THR A 134 1.78 -10.04 27.37
CA THR A 134 1.84 -11.47 26.98
C THR A 134 3.27 -11.86 26.57
N ALA A 135 3.92 -11.03 25.78
CA ALA A 135 5.31 -11.25 25.37
C ALA A 135 6.26 -11.31 26.57
N ARG A 136 6.16 -10.35 27.48
CA ARG A 136 7.00 -10.31 28.70
C ARG A 136 6.74 -11.48 29.62
N ALA A 137 5.48 -11.81 29.88
CA ALA A 137 5.13 -12.89 30.78
C ALA A 137 5.60 -14.28 30.28
N ALA A 138 5.62 -14.49 28.96
CA ALA A 138 6.02 -15.76 28.34
C ALA A 138 7.43 -15.73 27.73
N GLY A 139 8.18 -14.62 27.86
CA GLY A 139 9.53 -14.49 27.31
C GLY A 139 9.58 -14.58 25.77
N LEU A 140 8.55 -14.05 25.07
CA LEU A 140 8.41 -14.19 23.62
C LEU A 140 9.14 -13.03 22.92
N ALA A 141 10.02 -13.39 22.00
CA ALA A 141 10.68 -12.47 21.07
C ALA A 141 10.53 -12.91 19.61
N THR A 142 10.37 -14.24 19.37
CA THR A 142 10.33 -14.79 18.01
C THR A 142 9.08 -15.62 17.75
N LEU A 143 8.78 -15.84 16.49
CA LEU A 143 7.68 -16.71 16.05
C LEU A 143 7.92 -18.17 16.43
N SER A 144 9.18 -18.64 16.39
CA SER A 144 9.52 -20.00 16.85
C SER A 144 9.22 -20.20 18.35
N GLN A 145 9.48 -19.20 19.18
CA GLN A 145 9.10 -19.25 20.61
C GLN A 145 7.59 -19.29 20.81
N ALA A 146 6.86 -18.46 20.04
CA ALA A 146 5.40 -18.46 20.10
C ALA A 146 4.80 -19.79 19.67
N ALA A 147 5.39 -20.48 18.69
CA ALA A 147 4.96 -21.78 18.22
C ALA A 147 5.21 -22.91 19.22
N ALA A 148 6.32 -22.84 19.97
CA ALA A 148 6.63 -23.81 21.02
C ALA A 148 5.72 -23.70 22.26
N GLY A 149 5.07 -22.55 22.43
CA GLY A 149 4.22 -22.24 23.57
C GLY A 149 2.79 -22.78 23.44
N ARG A 150 1.82 -21.89 23.61
CA ARG A 150 0.39 -22.19 23.60
C ARG A 150 -0.23 -22.14 22.19
N ALA A 151 -1.48 -22.56 22.08
CA ALA A 151 -2.31 -22.23 20.92
C ALA A 151 -2.78 -20.78 20.98
N TRP A 152 -3.04 -20.17 19.80
CA TRP A 152 -3.31 -18.74 19.64
C TRP A 152 -4.68 -18.48 19.03
N ARG A 153 -5.45 -17.60 19.63
CA ARG A 153 -6.60 -16.98 18.96
C ARG A 153 -6.04 -15.88 18.04
N MET A 154 -6.14 -16.09 16.73
CA MET A 154 -5.56 -15.19 15.75
C MET A 154 -6.60 -14.27 15.11
N GLY A 155 -6.23 -12.99 14.92
CA GLY A 155 -6.92 -12.04 14.07
C GLY A 155 -6.08 -11.71 12.84
N VAL A 156 -6.70 -11.71 11.65
CA VAL A 156 -6.00 -11.46 10.39
C VAL A 156 -6.83 -10.60 9.43
N GLY A 157 -6.16 -9.91 8.51
CA GLY A 157 -6.82 -9.26 7.39
C GLY A 157 -7.27 -10.24 6.31
N TYR A 158 -8.27 -9.85 5.49
CA TYR A 158 -8.85 -10.69 4.43
C TYR A 158 -7.81 -11.18 3.41
N GLU A 159 -6.86 -10.33 3.02
CA GLU A 159 -5.80 -10.73 2.09
C GLU A 159 -4.85 -11.76 2.72
N PHE A 160 -4.40 -11.52 3.97
CA PHE A 160 -3.47 -12.40 4.66
C PHE A 160 -4.00 -13.82 4.78
N GLN A 161 -5.30 -13.98 5.01
CA GLN A 161 -5.94 -15.29 5.09
C GLN A 161 -5.83 -16.11 3.80
N LYS A 162 -5.80 -15.44 2.63
CA LYS A 162 -5.91 -16.11 1.31
C LYS A 162 -4.60 -16.17 0.52
N ARG A 163 -3.56 -15.46 0.95
CA ARG A 163 -2.30 -15.37 0.21
C ARG A 163 -1.43 -16.60 0.44
N GLU A 164 -0.62 -16.95 -0.55
CA GLU A 164 0.39 -18.03 -0.44
C GLU A 164 1.48 -17.69 0.60
N ASP A 165 1.87 -16.40 0.71
CA ASP A 165 2.76 -15.86 1.73
C ASP A 165 1.98 -15.39 2.98
N GLY A 166 0.79 -15.93 3.21
CA GLY A 166 -0.12 -15.58 4.29
C GLY A 166 -0.23 -16.63 5.38
N LEU A 167 -1.48 -16.83 5.87
CA LEU A 167 -1.78 -17.59 7.08
C LEU A 167 -1.32 -19.06 7.00
N ASP A 168 -1.75 -19.80 5.98
CA ASP A 168 -1.53 -21.24 5.92
C ASP A 168 -0.04 -21.59 5.86
N GLY A 169 0.72 -20.87 5.04
CA GLY A 169 2.17 -21.03 4.95
C GLY A 169 2.88 -20.64 6.25
N LEU A 170 2.42 -19.60 6.95
CA LEU A 170 2.95 -19.21 8.26
C LEU A 170 2.73 -20.31 9.29
N LEU A 171 1.49 -20.83 9.40
CA LEU A 171 1.15 -21.90 10.33
C LEU A 171 2.00 -23.14 10.07
N GLN A 172 2.16 -23.52 8.80
CA GLN A 172 2.96 -24.67 8.42
C GLN A 172 4.45 -24.47 8.73
N THR A 173 5.01 -23.29 8.38
CA THR A 173 6.44 -22.98 8.53
C THR A 173 6.87 -23.00 9.99
N TYR A 174 6.05 -22.42 10.87
CA TYR A 174 6.37 -22.29 12.29
C TYR A 174 5.80 -23.43 13.15
N GLY A 175 4.79 -24.15 12.66
CA GLY A 175 4.03 -25.09 13.49
C GLY A 175 3.16 -24.37 14.53
N LEU A 176 2.71 -23.13 14.21
CA LEU A 176 1.82 -22.37 15.07
C LEU A 176 0.47 -23.08 15.22
N ARG A 177 0.02 -23.24 16.45
CA ARG A 177 -1.26 -23.87 16.77
C ARG A 177 -2.33 -22.83 17.00
N LEU A 178 -3.51 -23.05 16.43
CA LEU A 178 -4.67 -22.18 16.63
C LEU A 178 -5.55 -22.67 17.77
N ASP A 179 -6.09 -21.70 18.53
CA ASP A 179 -7.15 -21.90 19.50
C ASP A 179 -8.46 -21.37 18.90
N GLY A 180 -9.23 -22.28 18.32
CA GLY A 180 -10.47 -21.98 17.61
C GLY A 180 -10.26 -21.46 16.17
N HIS A 181 -11.27 -20.75 15.68
CA HIS A 181 -11.27 -20.19 14.32
C HIS A 181 -10.50 -18.86 14.27
N VAL A 182 -9.83 -18.63 13.14
CA VAL A 182 -9.18 -17.35 12.88
C VAL A 182 -10.23 -16.26 12.65
N ALA A 183 -10.15 -15.16 13.39
CA ALA A 183 -11.01 -14.00 13.20
C ALA A 183 -10.51 -13.15 12.04
N THR A 184 -11.29 -13.09 10.95
CA THR A 184 -10.95 -12.27 9.78
C THR A 184 -11.69 -10.96 9.84
N MET A 185 -10.97 -9.83 9.70
CA MET A 185 -11.54 -8.50 9.83
C MET A 185 -10.75 -7.45 9.03
N ASP A 186 -11.26 -6.23 8.96
CA ASP A 186 -10.52 -5.10 8.41
C ASP A 186 -9.27 -4.80 9.24
N LEU A 187 -8.19 -4.39 8.57
CA LEU A 187 -6.89 -4.13 9.21
C LEU A 187 -6.99 -3.12 10.36
N GLY A 188 -7.81 -2.08 10.22
CA GLY A 188 -8.03 -1.08 11.25
C GLY A 188 -8.66 -1.62 12.56
N LEU A 189 -9.28 -2.79 12.54
CA LEU A 189 -9.91 -3.42 13.71
C LEU A 189 -8.98 -4.39 14.47
N LEU A 190 -7.86 -4.79 13.87
CA LEU A 190 -6.97 -5.80 14.44
C LEU A 190 -6.42 -5.42 15.82
N TYR A 191 -5.95 -4.20 15.97
CA TYR A 191 -5.39 -3.71 17.23
C TYR A 191 -6.47 -3.59 18.32
N GLN A 192 -7.67 -3.14 17.96
CA GLN A 192 -8.78 -3.07 18.88
C GLN A 192 -9.21 -4.47 19.37
N ALA A 193 -9.24 -5.46 18.46
CA ALA A 193 -9.51 -6.85 18.83
C ALA A 193 -8.43 -7.43 19.76
N LEU A 194 -7.15 -7.06 19.54
CA LEU A 194 -6.03 -7.45 20.40
C LEU A 194 -6.12 -6.82 21.80
N GLU A 195 -6.40 -5.52 21.89
CA GLU A 195 -6.57 -4.80 23.15
C GLU A 195 -7.76 -5.33 23.97
N ARG A 196 -8.89 -5.58 23.30
CA ARG A 196 -10.09 -6.13 23.93
C ARG A 196 -10.00 -7.61 24.25
N ARG A 197 -8.85 -8.24 24.03
CA ARG A 197 -8.60 -9.68 24.30
C ARG A 197 -9.54 -10.61 23.52
N GLN A 198 -10.11 -10.16 22.42
CA GLN A 198 -10.88 -11.00 21.50
C GLN A 198 -9.97 -11.99 20.76
N VAL A 199 -8.76 -11.53 20.45
CA VAL A 199 -7.65 -12.32 19.89
C VAL A 199 -6.39 -12.16 20.74
N ASP A 200 -5.42 -13.04 20.57
CA ASP A 200 -4.16 -13.03 21.32
C ASP A 200 -2.97 -12.65 20.46
N MET A 201 -3.08 -12.85 19.16
CA MET A 201 -2.09 -12.52 18.16
C MET A 201 -2.80 -11.95 16.93
N VAL A 202 -2.23 -10.93 16.30
CA VAL A 202 -2.74 -10.40 15.03
C VAL A 202 -1.65 -10.43 13.96
N ALA A 203 -2.07 -10.67 12.71
CA ALA A 203 -1.25 -10.45 11.53
C ALA A 203 -1.51 -9.03 11.01
N ALA A 204 -0.63 -8.12 11.34
CA ALA A 204 -0.68 -6.70 10.98
C ALA A 204 0.54 -6.32 10.13
N ASN A 205 0.86 -5.04 10.02
CA ASN A 205 1.99 -4.56 9.22
C ASN A 205 3.10 -3.98 10.10
N SER A 206 4.35 -4.18 9.71
CA SER A 206 5.52 -3.74 10.49
C SER A 206 5.66 -2.21 10.57
N THR A 207 5.00 -1.49 9.68
CA THR A 207 4.98 -0.01 9.64
C THR A 207 3.72 0.61 10.23
N ASP A 208 2.80 -0.19 10.79
CA ASP A 208 1.59 0.33 11.41
C ASP A 208 1.91 1.29 12.55
N GLY A 209 1.22 2.42 12.60
CA GLY A 209 1.43 3.45 13.62
C GLY A 209 1.12 2.97 15.03
N GLN A 210 0.16 2.08 15.18
CA GLN A 210 -0.26 1.50 16.45
C GLN A 210 0.85 0.72 17.17
N VAL A 211 1.85 0.21 16.44
CA VAL A 211 3.02 -0.47 17.00
C VAL A 211 3.81 0.46 17.94
N THR A 212 3.83 1.76 17.70
CA THR A 212 4.52 2.74 18.55
C THR A 212 3.63 3.33 19.64
N ALA A 213 2.32 3.20 19.52
CA ALA A 213 1.34 3.79 20.42
C ALA A 213 0.87 2.84 21.52
N LEU A 214 0.82 1.55 21.23
CA LEU A 214 0.29 0.52 22.12
C LEU A 214 1.41 -0.29 22.77
N ASP A 215 1.13 -0.88 23.94
CA ASP A 215 2.00 -1.87 24.56
C ASP A 215 1.88 -3.22 23.85
N VAL A 216 2.54 -3.32 22.70
CA VAL A 216 2.55 -4.51 21.86
C VAL A 216 3.99 -4.92 21.51
N THR A 217 4.16 -6.17 21.11
CA THR A 217 5.44 -6.74 20.68
C THR A 217 5.27 -7.36 19.32
N ILE A 218 6.09 -6.94 18.36
CA ILE A 218 6.28 -7.64 17.09
C ILE A 218 7.17 -8.85 17.36
N LEU A 219 6.70 -10.05 17.02
CA LEU A 219 7.52 -11.26 17.06
C LEU A 219 8.41 -11.32 15.82
N GLU A 220 9.69 -11.57 16.04
CA GLU A 220 10.66 -11.71 14.95
C GLU A 220 10.33 -12.94 14.09
N ASP A 221 10.35 -12.75 12.77
CA ASP A 221 10.28 -13.82 11.76
C ASP A 221 11.66 -14.50 11.63
N ASP A 222 12.06 -15.26 12.65
CA ASP A 222 13.38 -15.87 12.78
C ASP A 222 13.68 -16.95 11.72
N LYS A 223 12.64 -17.53 11.08
CA LYS A 223 12.79 -18.43 9.93
C LYS A 223 12.76 -17.70 8.58
N ARG A 224 12.54 -16.38 8.57
CA ARG A 224 12.45 -15.55 7.36
C ARG A 224 11.42 -16.10 6.38
N TYR A 225 10.24 -16.34 6.88
CA TYR A 225 9.09 -16.82 6.09
C TYR A 225 8.62 -15.75 5.09
N PHE A 226 8.52 -14.50 5.56
CA PHE A 226 8.03 -13.42 4.72
C PHE A 226 9.09 -12.94 3.72
N PRO A 227 8.72 -12.72 2.44
CA PRO A 227 9.60 -12.07 1.48
C PRO A 227 9.78 -10.58 1.85
N PRO A 228 10.76 -9.89 1.24
CA PRO A 228 10.86 -8.44 1.37
C PRO A 228 9.71 -7.73 0.66
N TYR A 229 9.13 -6.71 1.31
CA TYR A 229 8.03 -5.89 0.82
C TYR A 229 8.46 -4.42 0.71
N GLN A 230 9.52 -4.15 -0.04
CA GLN A 230 9.94 -2.77 -0.29
C GLN A 230 8.86 -2.02 -1.05
N CYS A 231 8.44 -0.86 -0.54
CA CYS A 231 7.47 -0.01 -1.22
C CYS A 231 8.12 0.79 -2.34
N ALA A 232 7.50 0.79 -3.51
CA ALA A 232 7.92 1.61 -4.64
C ALA A 232 6.69 2.08 -5.45
N VAL A 233 6.86 3.09 -6.28
CA VAL A 233 5.81 3.58 -7.18
C VAL A 233 5.78 2.71 -8.43
N VAL A 234 4.60 2.24 -8.79
CA VAL A 234 4.34 1.59 -10.08
C VAL A 234 3.59 2.57 -10.97
N VAL A 235 4.10 2.81 -12.17
CA VAL A 235 3.60 3.82 -13.09
C VAL A 235 3.49 3.28 -14.50
N ARG A 236 2.49 3.72 -15.24
CA ARG A 236 2.28 3.37 -16.65
C ARG A 236 3.31 4.04 -17.54
N GLN A 237 3.88 3.32 -18.50
CA GLN A 237 4.85 3.87 -19.45
C GLN A 237 4.24 4.94 -20.37
N ASP A 238 2.98 4.80 -20.76
CA ASP A 238 2.27 5.81 -21.55
C ASP A 238 2.05 7.13 -20.77
N THR A 239 1.87 7.04 -19.46
CA THR A 239 1.81 8.23 -18.59
C THR A 239 3.18 8.92 -18.51
N LEU A 240 4.26 8.15 -18.36
CA LEU A 240 5.63 8.70 -18.40
C LEU A 240 5.95 9.35 -19.74
N ALA A 241 5.44 8.80 -20.84
CA ALA A 241 5.61 9.41 -22.17
C ALA A 241 4.81 10.71 -22.32
N ARG A 242 3.59 10.78 -21.76
CA ARG A 242 2.77 12.02 -21.74
C ARG A 242 3.35 13.12 -20.85
N PHE A 243 4.01 12.73 -19.76
CA PHE A 243 4.59 13.61 -18.75
C PHE A 243 6.07 13.27 -18.51
N PRO A 244 7.00 13.71 -19.37
CA PRO A 244 8.42 13.27 -19.31
C PRO A 244 9.13 13.61 -18.00
N GLN A 245 8.70 14.65 -17.28
CA GLN A 245 9.28 15.07 -15.99
C GLN A 245 8.76 14.23 -14.81
N LEU A 246 7.70 13.42 -14.99
CA LEU A 246 7.06 12.68 -13.92
C LEU A 246 8.01 11.70 -13.23
N ARG A 247 8.81 10.96 -14.01
CA ARG A 247 9.80 10.04 -13.46
C ARG A 247 10.75 10.75 -12.51
N ALA A 248 11.36 11.83 -12.95
CA ALA A 248 12.32 12.60 -12.16
C ALA A 248 11.69 13.16 -10.87
N ALA A 249 10.47 13.65 -10.95
CA ALA A 249 9.73 14.16 -9.78
C ALA A 249 9.45 13.06 -8.73
N LEU A 250 9.06 11.87 -9.17
CA LEU A 250 8.78 10.74 -8.27
C LEU A 250 10.05 10.11 -7.70
N GLU A 251 11.13 10.00 -8.49
CA GLU A 251 12.42 9.47 -8.03
C GLU A 251 13.06 10.34 -6.93
N GLN A 252 12.68 11.60 -6.78
CA GLN A 252 13.10 12.43 -5.65
C GLN A 252 12.64 11.89 -4.29
N LEU A 253 11.60 11.05 -4.27
CA LEU A 253 11.12 10.38 -3.05
C LEU A 253 11.88 9.10 -2.71
N ALA A 254 12.75 8.61 -3.61
CA ALA A 254 13.53 7.39 -3.38
C ALA A 254 14.36 7.49 -2.09
N GLY A 255 14.21 6.51 -1.20
CA GLY A 255 14.92 6.45 0.09
C GLY A 255 14.50 7.51 1.12
N LYS A 256 13.50 8.34 0.86
CA LYS A 256 13.09 9.42 1.78
C LYS A 256 12.13 8.99 2.88
N LEU A 257 11.58 7.80 2.79
CA LEU A 257 10.61 7.21 3.73
C LEU A 257 11.20 5.97 4.42
N PRO A 258 12.18 6.06 5.33
CA PRO A 258 12.60 4.90 6.11
C PRO A 258 11.48 4.43 7.05
N ASP A 259 11.52 3.16 7.50
CA ASP A 259 10.49 2.52 8.35
C ASP A 259 10.02 3.40 9.52
N ALA A 260 10.97 4.04 10.22
CA ALA A 260 10.65 4.90 11.36
C ALA A 260 9.83 6.14 10.96
N VAL A 261 10.12 6.71 9.79
CA VAL A 261 9.35 7.83 9.25
C VAL A 261 7.94 7.35 8.88
N MET A 262 7.84 6.23 8.18
CA MET A 262 6.54 5.71 7.76
C MET A 262 5.65 5.38 8.97
N ARG A 263 6.17 4.72 10.00
CA ARG A 263 5.44 4.49 11.27
C ARG A 263 4.94 5.79 11.90
N LYS A 264 5.77 6.84 11.91
CA LYS A 264 5.38 8.14 12.45
C LYS A 264 4.23 8.79 11.66
N LEU A 265 4.29 8.71 10.33
CA LEU A 265 3.22 9.24 9.46
C LEU A 265 1.93 8.45 9.65
N ASN A 266 2.01 7.11 9.69
CA ASN A 266 0.86 6.25 9.96
C ASN A 266 0.26 6.53 11.35
N TYR A 267 1.08 6.75 12.38
CA TYR A 267 0.58 7.12 13.70
C TYR A 267 -0.12 8.48 13.71
N ALA A 268 0.39 9.45 12.96
CA ALA A 268 -0.26 10.75 12.86
C ALA A 268 -1.69 10.63 12.27
N ALA A 269 -1.89 9.69 11.34
CA ALA A 269 -3.21 9.44 10.77
C ALA A 269 -4.09 8.58 11.68
N ASP A 270 -3.63 7.39 12.09
CA ASP A 270 -4.45 6.41 12.82
C ASP A 270 -4.60 6.74 14.30
N GLY A 271 -3.51 7.19 14.95
CA GLY A 271 -3.49 7.46 16.39
C GLY A 271 -3.86 8.90 16.76
N GLN A 272 -3.51 9.87 15.91
CA GLN A 272 -3.81 11.29 16.14
C GLN A 272 -4.98 11.82 15.30
N HIS A 273 -5.56 10.99 14.43
CA HIS A 273 -6.70 11.29 13.57
C HIS A 273 -6.51 12.54 12.69
N ARG A 274 -5.26 12.75 12.23
CA ARG A 274 -4.92 13.85 11.32
C ARG A 274 -5.24 13.48 9.88
N SER A 275 -5.55 14.47 9.07
CA SER A 275 -5.86 14.19 7.65
C SER A 275 -4.61 13.77 6.87
N PRO A 276 -4.70 12.76 5.99
CA PRO A 276 -3.61 12.35 5.11
C PRO A 276 -3.02 13.49 4.29
N GLU A 277 -3.86 14.41 3.84
CA GLU A 277 -3.46 15.59 3.08
C GLU A 277 -2.51 16.51 3.87
N GLN A 278 -2.84 16.82 5.13
CA GLN A 278 -2.01 17.64 6.00
C GLN A 278 -0.67 16.95 6.30
N ILE A 279 -0.71 15.65 6.64
CA ILE A 279 0.48 14.87 6.96
C ILE A 279 1.42 14.82 5.75
N ALA A 280 0.89 14.55 4.55
CA ALA A 280 1.66 14.54 3.32
C ALA A 280 2.31 15.90 3.02
N GLY A 281 1.56 16.99 3.21
CA GLY A 281 2.04 18.35 3.00
C GLY A 281 3.20 18.73 3.91
N GLU A 282 3.10 18.40 5.20
CA GLU A 282 4.15 18.63 6.19
C GLU A 282 5.39 17.76 5.90
N PHE A 283 5.18 16.47 5.60
CA PHE A 283 6.28 15.58 5.23
C PHE A 283 7.07 16.12 4.03
N LEU A 284 6.39 16.45 2.94
CA LEU A 284 7.02 16.99 1.74
C LEU A 284 7.73 18.33 1.97
N SER A 285 7.27 19.11 2.94
CA SER A 285 7.92 20.37 3.33
C SER A 285 9.14 20.15 4.24
N SER A 286 9.20 19.01 4.93
CA SER A 286 10.28 18.67 5.86
C SER A 286 11.49 18.03 5.18
N ILE A 287 11.32 17.44 4.00
CA ILE A 287 12.40 16.76 3.28
C ILE A 287 13.12 17.73 2.33
N ALA A 288 14.45 17.73 2.40
CA ALA A 288 15.26 18.46 1.43
C ALA A 288 15.26 17.71 0.09
N PHE A 289 14.84 18.39 -0.96
CA PHE A 289 15.01 17.92 -2.32
C PHE A 289 16.25 18.58 -2.92
N PRO A 290 17.07 17.83 -3.68
CA PRO A 290 18.14 18.47 -4.45
C PRO A 290 17.54 19.49 -5.43
N PRO A 291 18.24 20.60 -5.68
CA PRO A 291 17.81 21.65 -6.61
C PRO A 291 17.62 21.14 -8.03
#